data_9f16346c0fcf51a2c7d0916266c903c3
#
_entry.id   9f16346c0fcf51a2c7d0916266c903c3
#
_cell.length_a   1.000
_cell.length_b   1.000
_cell.length_c   1.000
_cell.angle_alpha   90.00
_cell.angle_beta   90.00
_cell.angle_gamma   90.00
#
_symmetry.space_group_name_H-M   'P 1'
#
loop_
_entity.id
_entity.type
_entity.pdbx_description
1 polymer ?
#
loop_
_entity_poly.entity_id
_entity_poly.type
_entity_poly.pdbx_seq_one_letter_code
_entity_poly.pdbx_strand_id
1 'polypeptide(L)'
;MAASFNPDTNLSTDWANLDAVMTSSGISTADASFPRAAANLEADSLIWRGEEEIAANLSSEQEGDDHTLASDLAVYSKSIADDAVGAFFKEMARYPLLRADEEIELARQVRFLGKVEELRDRLKQESSPVPTKVEIAAALSLSVIQLNQQLYNGRIAKRKMIRSNLRLVVSIAKRYLNRGVPFLDLIQEGAIGLNRAAEKFDPDKGYKFSTYAYWWIRQGITRTIANDARTIRLPIHIVEKLNKLKKAHRELRKELQRNPNEIELAESLEISADQLRALQQVRRRALSLNHRVGKGEDTELMELLEDGNTQSPESMISETMMRQDICNILAEVLTEREKDIIALRYGLTTGEPHTLEEVGGMFNLSRERVRQIQTKAMRKLRRPQVAARLKGWLK
;
A
#
# COMPACT_ATOMS: atom_id res chain seq x y z
N MET A 1 -35.78 4.78 -9.21
CA MET A 1 -34.97 3.77 -9.88
C MET A 1 -33.76 3.53 -8.99
N ALA A 2 -33.82 2.52 -8.15
CA ALA A 2 -32.74 2.11 -7.27
C ALA A 2 -31.83 1.16 -8.04
N ALA A 3 -30.58 1.54 -8.26
CA ALA A 3 -29.57 0.65 -8.82
C ALA A 3 -29.20 -0.39 -7.75
N SER A 4 -29.54 -1.66 -8.02
CA SER A 4 -29.18 -2.80 -7.20
C SER A 4 -27.65 -2.94 -7.14
N PHE A 5 -27.09 -2.74 -5.96
CA PHE A 5 -25.70 -3.01 -5.64
C PHE A 5 -25.55 -4.53 -5.50
N ASN A 6 -24.75 -5.14 -6.34
CA ASN A 6 -24.45 -6.57 -6.30
C ASN A 6 -23.21 -6.80 -5.41
N PRO A 7 -23.32 -7.47 -4.23
CA PRO A 7 -22.21 -7.59 -3.26
C PRO A 7 -21.15 -8.65 -3.61
N ASP A 8 -21.28 -9.39 -4.72
CA ASP A 8 -20.41 -10.53 -5.03
C ASP A 8 -19.20 -10.21 -5.92
N THR A 9 -18.84 -8.94 -6.09
CA THR A 9 -17.57 -8.59 -6.74
C THR A 9 -16.42 -8.76 -5.75
N ASN A 10 -15.78 -9.91 -5.86
CA ASN A 10 -14.55 -10.31 -5.17
C ASN A 10 -13.47 -9.24 -5.41
N LEU A 11 -13.12 -8.45 -4.40
CA LEU A 11 -12.13 -7.37 -4.46
C LEU A 11 -10.74 -7.84 -4.95
N SER A 12 -10.46 -9.13 -4.92
CA SER A 12 -9.22 -9.73 -5.43
C SER A 12 -9.16 -9.85 -6.96
N THR A 13 -10.32 -9.94 -7.64
CA THR A 13 -10.41 -10.04 -9.10
C THR A 13 -10.32 -8.69 -9.79
N ASP A 14 -10.68 -7.59 -9.10
CA ASP A 14 -10.61 -6.25 -9.67
C ASP A 14 -9.18 -5.74 -9.85
N TRP A 15 -8.23 -6.19 -9.02
CA TRP A 15 -6.83 -5.81 -9.16
C TRP A 15 -6.17 -6.43 -10.40
N ALA A 16 -6.47 -7.70 -10.71
CA ALA A 16 -5.97 -8.37 -11.91
C ALA A 16 -6.58 -7.76 -13.19
N ASN A 17 -7.83 -7.32 -13.14
CA ASN A 17 -8.47 -6.62 -14.26
C ASN A 17 -7.93 -5.21 -14.46
N LEU A 18 -7.57 -4.48 -13.40
CA LEU A 18 -6.93 -3.17 -13.49
C LEU A 18 -5.53 -3.27 -14.13
N ASP A 19 -4.76 -4.27 -13.75
CA ASP A 19 -3.47 -4.55 -14.40
C ASP A 19 -3.64 -5.02 -15.85
N ALA A 20 -4.64 -5.83 -16.16
CA ALA A 20 -4.94 -6.27 -17.53
C ALA A 20 -5.38 -5.10 -18.44
N VAL A 21 -6.22 -4.19 -17.94
CA VAL A 21 -6.65 -2.98 -18.66
C VAL A 21 -5.48 -1.99 -18.83
N MET A 22 -4.54 -1.97 -17.89
CA MET A 22 -3.36 -1.08 -17.94
C MET A 22 -2.22 -1.64 -18.79
N THR A 23 -2.09 -2.98 -18.92
CA THR A 23 -1.05 -3.64 -19.73
C THR A 23 -1.42 -3.73 -21.21
N SER A 24 -2.71 -3.69 -21.58
CA SER A 24 -3.14 -3.68 -22.98
C SER A 24 -2.71 -2.40 -23.76
N SER A 25 -2.21 -1.39 -23.06
CA SER A 25 -1.70 -0.13 -23.63
C SER A 25 -0.18 -0.09 -23.85
N GLY A 26 0.49 -1.26 -23.95
CA GLY A 26 1.90 -1.32 -24.44
C GLY A 26 2.98 -0.83 -23.48
N ILE A 27 2.68 -0.62 -22.20
CA ILE A 27 3.67 -0.27 -21.18
C ILE A 27 4.09 -1.55 -20.46
N SER A 28 5.26 -2.06 -20.82
CA SER A 28 5.89 -3.25 -20.24
C SER A 28 6.00 -3.13 -18.71
N THR A 29 5.44 -4.10 -18.00
CA THR A 29 5.64 -4.32 -16.55
C THR A 29 6.92 -5.11 -16.28
N ALA A 30 8.05 -4.70 -16.86
CA ALA A 30 9.34 -5.28 -16.54
C ALA A 30 10.04 -4.42 -15.47
N ASP A 31 10.39 -5.10 -14.38
CA ASP A 31 11.35 -4.71 -13.35
C ASP A 31 11.04 -3.54 -12.42
N ALA A 32 10.22 -3.83 -11.40
CA ALA A 32 10.32 -3.16 -10.11
C ALA A 32 11.39 -3.80 -9.20
N SER A 33 12.50 -4.27 -9.78
CA SER A 33 13.74 -4.50 -9.05
C SER A 33 14.52 -3.19 -9.01
N PHE A 34 14.85 -2.72 -7.80
CA PHE A 34 15.73 -1.56 -7.61
C PHE A 34 16.89 -1.61 -8.58
N PRO A 35 17.20 -0.55 -9.34
CA PRO A 35 18.43 -0.51 -10.08
C PRO A 35 19.58 -0.57 -9.07
N ARG A 36 20.33 -1.66 -9.08
CA ARG A 36 21.69 -1.72 -8.55
C ARG A 36 22.42 -0.51 -9.13
N ALA A 37 23.04 0.26 -8.27
CA ALA A 37 23.69 1.54 -8.53
C ALA A 37 24.92 1.43 -9.47
N ALA A 38 24.72 0.98 -10.69
CA ALA A 38 25.80 0.91 -11.68
C ALA A 38 25.40 1.25 -13.13
N ALA A 39 24.12 1.58 -13.41
CA ALA A 39 23.69 1.73 -14.81
C ALA A 39 23.07 3.09 -15.17
N ASN A 40 23.06 4.11 -14.32
CA ASN A 40 22.41 5.39 -14.63
C ASN A 40 23.29 6.62 -14.36
N LEU A 41 24.53 6.63 -14.82
CA LEU A 41 25.31 7.90 -14.90
C LEU A 41 24.72 8.90 -15.92
N GLU A 42 23.93 8.43 -16.88
CA GLU A 42 23.24 9.31 -17.85
C GLU A 42 21.89 9.84 -17.34
N ALA A 43 21.15 9.07 -16.56
CA ALA A 43 19.91 9.56 -15.92
C ALA A 43 20.20 10.58 -14.81
N ASP A 44 21.31 10.42 -14.09
CA ASP A 44 21.79 11.40 -13.12
C ASP A 44 22.11 12.75 -13.80
N SER A 45 22.62 12.77 -15.03
CA SER A 45 22.94 14.02 -15.74
C SER A 45 21.72 14.83 -16.20
N LEU A 46 20.58 14.20 -16.44
CA LEU A 46 19.33 14.88 -16.78
C LEU A 46 18.58 15.43 -15.53
N ILE A 47 18.77 14.78 -14.40
CA ILE A 47 18.29 15.25 -13.10
C ILE A 47 19.04 16.53 -12.67
N TRP A 48 20.31 16.64 -13.00
CA TRP A 48 21.19 17.76 -12.60
C TRP A 48 20.92 19.09 -13.31
N ARG A 49 20.31 19.13 -14.50
CA ARG A 49 20.02 20.39 -15.22
C ARG A 49 18.86 21.21 -14.65
N GLY A 50 17.93 20.59 -13.89
CA GLY A 50 16.91 21.32 -13.13
C GLY A 50 17.38 21.82 -11.76
N GLU A 51 18.61 21.48 -11.37
CA GLU A 51 19.14 21.67 -10.03
C GLU A 51 19.71 23.06 -9.76
N GLU A 52 20.23 23.73 -10.78
CA GLU A 52 20.81 25.07 -10.59
C GLU A 52 19.75 26.12 -10.23
N GLU A 53 18.55 26.01 -10.77
CA GLU A 53 17.44 26.91 -10.47
C GLU A 53 16.83 26.65 -9.08
N ILE A 54 16.82 25.39 -8.63
CA ILE A 54 16.29 25.00 -7.32
C ILE A 54 17.32 25.22 -6.20
N ALA A 55 18.61 25.05 -6.48
CA ALA A 55 19.69 25.34 -5.54
C ALA A 55 19.82 26.84 -5.26
N ALA A 56 19.61 27.69 -6.25
CA ALA A 56 19.59 29.14 -6.10
C ALA A 56 18.40 29.62 -5.22
N ASN A 57 17.22 29.00 -5.37
CA ASN A 57 16.07 29.32 -4.54
C ASN A 57 16.18 28.77 -3.10
N LEU A 58 16.88 27.64 -2.89
CA LEU A 58 17.11 27.07 -1.55
C LEU A 58 18.16 27.85 -0.74
N SER A 59 19.14 28.46 -1.40
CA SER A 59 20.14 29.28 -0.71
C SER A 59 19.59 30.62 -0.23
N SER A 60 18.57 31.17 -0.90
CA SER A 60 17.88 32.40 -0.48
C SER A 60 16.83 32.18 0.63
N GLU A 61 16.27 30.98 0.74
CA GLU A 61 15.29 30.63 1.79
C GLU A 61 15.92 30.19 3.11
N GLN A 62 17.20 29.79 3.13
CA GLN A 62 17.86 29.29 4.36
C GLN A 62 18.32 30.38 5.33
N GLU A 63 18.46 31.62 4.90
CA GLU A 63 18.89 32.73 5.79
C GLU A 63 17.73 33.36 6.59
N GLY A 64 16.47 33.09 6.22
CA GLY A 64 15.28 33.66 6.87
C GLY A 64 14.58 32.76 7.90
N ASP A 65 14.82 31.45 7.91
CA ASP A 65 13.94 30.48 8.58
C ASP A 65 14.30 30.14 10.05
N ASP A 66 15.42 30.57 10.57
CA ASP A 66 15.86 30.17 11.93
C ASP A 66 15.04 30.84 13.05
N HIS A 67 14.43 32.00 12.79
CA HIS A 67 13.55 32.69 13.74
C HIS A 67 12.08 32.25 13.69
N THR A 68 11.61 31.74 12.55
CA THR A 68 10.23 31.28 12.38
C THR A 68 10.01 29.88 12.92
N LEU A 69 11.03 29.02 12.95
CA LEU A 69 10.93 27.66 13.51
C LEU A 69 10.59 27.66 15.00
N ALA A 70 11.09 28.60 15.78
CA ALA A 70 10.81 28.66 17.21
C ALA A 70 9.40 29.15 17.53
N SER A 71 8.84 30.06 16.74
CA SER A 71 7.49 30.60 16.94
C SER A 71 6.39 29.63 16.47
N ASP A 72 6.63 28.93 15.37
CA ASP A 72 5.70 27.96 14.82
C ASP A 72 5.64 26.67 15.65
N LEU A 73 6.72 26.32 16.33
CA LEU A 73 6.80 25.20 17.27
C LEU A 73 5.97 25.43 18.53
N ALA A 74 5.79 26.68 18.96
CA ALA A 74 5.01 27.05 20.14
C ALA A 74 3.48 26.88 19.91
N VAL A 75 3.01 26.93 18.67
CA VAL A 75 1.59 26.79 18.32
C VAL A 75 1.14 25.32 18.29
N TYR A 76 2.06 24.38 18.09
CA TYR A 76 1.76 22.94 17.94
C TYR A 76 1.63 22.17 19.27
N SER A 77 1.90 22.79 20.44
CA SER A 77 2.09 22.13 21.74
C SER A 77 0.84 21.97 22.61
N LYS A 78 -0.31 21.54 22.05
CA LYS A 78 -1.56 21.49 22.85
C LYS A 78 -2.28 20.13 22.98
N SER A 79 -1.68 19.01 22.55
CA SER A 79 -2.27 17.67 22.76
C SER A 79 -1.25 16.64 23.30
N ILE A 80 -1.70 15.52 23.82
CA ILE A 80 -0.85 14.47 24.42
C ILE A 80 0.21 13.92 23.44
N ALA A 81 -0.08 13.93 22.14
CA ALA A 81 0.91 13.62 21.10
C ALA A 81 2.02 14.68 20.99
N ASP A 82 1.76 15.90 21.45
CA ASP A 82 2.69 17.03 21.42
C ASP A 82 3.83 16.87 22.42
N ASP A 83 3.65 16.11 23.48
CA ASP A 83 4.70 15.88 24.47
C ASP A 83 5.87 15.07 23.85
N ALA A 84 5.58 14.07 23.01
CA ALA A 84 6.61 13.30 22.31
C ALA A 84 7.34 14.13 21.24
N VAL A 85 6.62 14.98 20.50
CA VAL A 85 7.22 15.90 19.50
C VAL A 85 8.08 16.95 20.21
N GLY A 86 7.56 17.55 21.28
CA GLY A 86 8.30 18.53 22.10
C GLY A 86 9.56 17.93 22.73
N ALA A 87 9.49 16.70 23.27
CA ALA A 87 10.66 15.98 23.78
C ALA A 87 11.70 15.75 22.70
N PHE A 88 11.31 15.34 21.50
CA PHE A 88 12.20 15.15 20.37
C PHE A 88 12.90 16.46 19.98
N PHE A 89 12.19 17.58 19.90
CA PHE A 89 12.76 18.87 19.57
C PHE A 89 13.73 19.35 20.64
N LYS A 90 13.43 19.15 21.91
CA LYS A 90 14.30 19.49 23.03
C LYS A 90 15.62 18.69 23.00
N GLU A 91 15.54 17.41 22.61
CA GLU A 91 16.74 16.59 22.44
C GLU A 91 17.56 17.02 21.21
N MET A 92 16.89 17.25 20.08
CA MET A 92 17.52 17.71 18.84
C MET A 92 18.25 19.06 19.03
N ALA A 93 17.68 19.99 19.81
CA ALA A 93 18.26 21.31 20.06
C ALA A 93 19.62 21.26 20.80
N ARG A 94 19.95 20.14 21.44
CA ARG A 94 21.23 19.95 22.13
C ARG A 94 22.45 19.86 21.19
N TYR A 95 22.18 19.55 19.90
CA TYR A 95 23.24 19.37 18.92
C TYR A 95 23.40 20.65 18.10
N PRO A 96 24.59 21.29 18.14
CA PRO A 96 24.87 22.51 17.38
C PRO A 96 24.94 22.18 15.87
N LEU A 97 24.73 23.21 15.06
CA LEU A 97 24.97 23.16 13.63
C LEU A 97 26.48 22.97 13.35
N LEU A 98 26.80 22.24 12.30
CA LEU A 98 28.17 22.01 11.86
C LEU A 98 28.66 23.20 11.02
N ARG A 99 29.94 23.49 11.10
CA ARG A 99 30.63 24.37 10.17
C ARG A 99 30.99 23.62 8.89
N ALA A 100 31.16 24.32 7.78
CA ALA A 100 31.46 23.68 6.48
C ALA A 100 32.76 22.84 6.54
N ASP A 101 33.78 23.32 7.26
CA ASP A 101 35.04 22.59 7.44
C ASP A 101 34.84 21.29 8.23
N GLU A 102 34.02 21.35 9.28
CA GLU A 102 33.65 20.17 10.08
C GLU A 102 32.84 19.16 9.28
N GLU A 103 31.93 19.63 8.42
CA GLU A 103 31.17 18.73 7.52
C GLU A 103 32.07 17.93 6.60
N ILE A 104 33.08 18.58 6.01
CA ILE A 104 34.07 17.95 5.12
C ILE A 104 34.90 16.92 5.88
N GLU A 105 35.38 17.26 7.08
CA GLU A 105 36.19 16.36 7.89
C GLU A 105 35.38 15.12 8.33
N LEU A 106 34.18 15.33 8.84
CA LEU A 106 33.26 14.24 9.23
C LEU A 106 32.88 13.37 8.03
N ALA A 107 32.63 13.97 6.88
CA ALA A 107 32.30 13.24 5.66
C ALA A 107 33.45 12.34 5.19
N ARG A 108 34.71 12.80 5.28
CA ARG A 108 35.90 11.97 4.98
C ARG A 108 35.97 10.74 5.89
N GLN A 109 35.72 10.95 7.20
CA GLN A 109 35.70 9.84 8.16
C GLN A 109 34.55 8.83 7.87
N VAL A 110 33.37 9.31 7.47
CA VAL A 110 32.25 8.46 7.09
C VAL A 110 32.53 7.71 5.80
N ARG A 111 33.13 8.36 4.80
CA ARG A 111 33.51 7.73 3.52
C ARG A 111 34.49 6.56 3.73
N PHE A 112 35.37 6.65 4.74
CA PHE A 112 36.24 5.54 5.09
C PHE A 112 35.44 4.32 5.55
N LEU A 113 34.37 4.49 6.34
CA LEU A 113 33.45 3.36 6.68
C LEU A 113 32.89 2.69 5.45
N GLY A 114 32.36 3.44 4.48
CA GLY A 114 31.82 2.93 3.24
C GLY A 114 32.85 2.11 2.46
N LYS A 115 34.11 2.60 2.35
CA LYS A 115 35.19 1.86 1.71
C LYS A 115 35.50 0.52 2.40
N VAL A 116 35.48 0.50 3.73
CA VAL A 116 35.70 -0.75 4.49
C VAL A 116 34.55 -1.74 4.29
N GLU A 117 33.30 -1.25 4.24
CA GLU A 117 32.12 -2.09 3.98
C GLU A 117 32.15 -2.66 2.56
N GLU A 118 32.48 -1.86 1.55
CA GLU A 118 32.64 -2.32 0.16
C GLU A 118 33.76 -3.36 0.03
N LEU A 119 34.90 -3.15 0.67
CA LEU A 119 35.99 -4.13 0.68
C LEU A 119 35.60 -5.43 1.37
N ARG A 120 34.89 -5.33 2.50
CA ARG A 120 34.37 -6.51 3.18
C ARG A 120 33.42 -7.31 2.29
N ASP A 121 32.53 -6.65 1.56
CA ASP A 121 31.55 -7.30 0.70
C ASP A 121 32.23 -7.89 -0.55
N ARG A 122 33.28 -7.28 -1.11
CA ARG A 122 34.13 -7.86 -2.17
C ARG A 122 34.85 -9.13 -1.70
N LEU A 123 35.55 -9.05 -0.56
CA LEU A 123 36.25 -10.18 0.03
C LEU A 123 35.29 -11.33 0.38
N LYS A 124 34.05 -11.03 0.78
CA LYS A 124 33.02 -12.01 1.04
C LYS A 124 32.53 -12.71 -0.26
N GLN A 125 32.58 -12.05 -1.41
CA GLN A 125 32.25 -12.64 -2.70
C GLN A 125 33.38 -13.51 -3.24
N GLU A 126 34.65 -13.15 -2.95
CA GLU A 126 35.84 -13.86 -3.41
C GLU A 126 36.23 -15.06 -2.53
N SER A 127 35.97 -14.98 -1.23
CA SER A 127 36.33 -16.01 -0.24
C SER A 127 35.12 -16.36 0.63
N SER A 128 34.70 -17.64 0.58
CA SER A 128 33.80 -18.21 1.57
C SER A 128 34.66 -18.79 2.70
N PRO A 129 34.87 -18.11 3.79
CA PRO A 129 33.97 -17.58 4.80
C PRO A 129 34.06 -16.06 5.01
N VAL A 130 33.28 -15.49 5.99
CA VAL A 130 33.26 -14.06 6.31
C VAL A 130 34.67 -13.51 6.58
N PRO A 131 35.14 -12.47 5.85
CA PRO A 131 36.51 -11.96 5.99
C PRO A 131 36.80 -11.49 7.41
N THR A 132 37.96 -11.87 7.92
CA THR A 132 38.43 -11.49 9.26
C THR A 132 38.92 -10.04 9.26
N LYS A 133 38.93 -9.43 10.46
CA LYS A 133 39.45 -8.06 10.60
C LYS A 133 40.93 -7.93 10.19
N VAL A 134 41.67 -9.02 10.27
CA VAL A 134 43.09 -9.09 9.88
C VAL A 134 43.24 -8.99 8.37
N GLU A 135 42.42 -9.69 7.61
CA GLU A 135 42.40 -9.67 6.14
C GLU A 135 41.99 -8.27 5.62
N ILE A 136 40.95 -7.67 6.23
CA ILE A 136 40.52 -6.31 5.88
C ILE A 136 41.65 -5.28 6.20
N ALA A 137 42.34 -5.42 7.33
CA ALA A 137 43.42 -4.56 7.69
C ALA A 137 44.63 -4.69 6.74
N ALA A 138 44.97 -5.94 6.36
CA ALA A 138 46.00 -6.23 5.39
C ALA A 138 45.67 -5.63 4.00
N ALA A 139 44.43 -5.75 3.53
CA ALA A 139 43.98 -5.17 2.25
C ALA A 139 44.06 -3.62 2.23
N LEU A 140 43.93 -2.97 3.40
CA LEU A 140 44.05 -1.52 3.54
C LEU A 140 45.45 -1.07 3.93
N SER A 141 46.44 -1.97 4.09
CA SER A 141 47.78 -1.69 4.58
C SER A 141 47.81 -0.99 5.94
N LEU A 142 46.85 -1.34 6.83
CA LEU A 142 46.69 -0.78 8.16
C LEU A 142 46.92 -1.85 9.24
N SER A 143 47.34 -1.41 10.44
CA SER A 143 47.29 -2.32 11.61
C SER A 143 45.86 -2.52 12.08
N VAL A 144 45.54 -3.67 12.67
CA VAL A 144 44.22 -3.97 13.21
C VAL A 144 43.76 -2.95 14.24
N ILE A 145 44.68 -2.39 15.00
CA ILE A 145 44.43 -1.33 16.01
C ILE A 145 44.00 -0.05 15.32
N GLN A 146 44.72 0.38 14.27
CA GLN A 146 44.39 1.57 13.48
C GLN A 146 43.04 1.40 12.77
N LEU A 147 42.78 0.23 12.18
CA LEU A 147 41.51 -0.07 11.57
C LEU A 147 40.34 0.07 12.57
N ASN A 148 40.45 -0.54 13.77
CA ASN A 148 39.40 -0.45 14.77
C ASN A 148 39.21 1.03 15.24
N GLN A 149 40.25 1.81 15.36
CA GLN A 149 40.17 3.22 15.74
C GLN A 149 39.50 4.06 14.66
N GLN A 150 39.85 3.87 13.40
CA GLN A 150 39.22 4.57 12.29
C GLN A 150 37.75 4.19 12.14
N LEU A 151 37.37 2.91 12.30
CA LEU A 151 35.98 2.46 12.31
C LEU A 151 35.19 3.08 13.47
N TYR A 152 35.79 3.20 14.65
CA TYR A 152 35.14 3.84 15.80
C TYR A 152 34.90 5.33 15.54
N ASN A 153 35.94 6.03 15.08
CA ASN A 153 35.88 7.48 14.76
C ASN A 153 34.82 7.72 13.64
N GLY A 154 34.83 6.91 12.59
CA GLY A 154 33.87 7.03 11.53
C GLY A 154 32.40 6.85 11.97
N ARG A 155 32.16 5.92 12.90
CA ARG A 155 30.80 5.72 13.48
C ARG A 155 30.38 6.93 14.35
N ILE A 156 31.32 7.55 15.09
CA ILE A 156 31.03 8.76 15.85
C ILE A 156 30.81 9.93 14.92
N ALA A 157 31.62 10.09 13.88
CA ALA A 157 31.47 11.12 12.87
C ALA A 157 30.08 11.02 12.16
N LYS A 158 29.68 9.81 11.76
CA LYS A 158 28.38 9.57 11.16
C LYS A 158 27.23 9.97 12.08
N ARG A 159 27.28 9.57 13.37
CA ARG A 159 26.28 9.96 14.36
C ARG A 159 26.23 11.47 14.56
N LYS A 160 27.40 12.15 14.67
CA LYS A 160 27.50 13.60 14.82
C LYS A 160 26.87 14.29 13.60
N MET A 161 27.20 13.85 12.39
CA MET A 161 26.70 14.41 11.14
C MET A 161 25.17 14.29 11.02
N ILE A 162 24.60 13.12 11.37
CA ILE A 162 23.15 12.91 11.37
C ILE A 162 22.47 13.78 12.42
N ARG A 163 22.93 13.78 13.68
CA ARG A 163 22.30 14.50 14.79
C ARG A 163 22.25 16.00 14.55
N SER A 164 23.35 16.58 14.06
CA SER A 164 23.42 18.02 13.77
C SER A 164 22.53 18.46 12.61
N ASN A 165 22.15 17.52 11.70
CA ASN A 165 21.32 17.81 10.54
C ASN A 165 19.85 17.34 10.70
N LEU A 166 19.41 16.88 11.89
CA LEU A 166 18.01 16.54 12.14
C LEU A 166 17.07 17.73 11.96
N ARG A 167 17.54 18.95 12.21
CA ARG A 167 16.76 20.19 11.97
C ARG A 167 16.38 20.32 10.51
N LEU A 168 17.25 19.95 9.56
CA LEU A 168 16.96 19.92 8.14
C LEU A 168 15.86 18.90 7.82
N VAL A 169 15.86 17.72 8.44
CA VAL A 169 14.80 16.72 8.27
C VAL A 169 13.44 17.29 8.70
N VAL A 170 13.40 17.95 9.86
CA VAL A 170 12.16 18.56 10.39
C VAL A 170 11.62 19.64 9.45
N SER A 171 12.48 20.53 8.94
CA SER A 171 12.07 21.61 8.03
C SER A 171 11.46 21.05 6.73
N ILE A 172 12.00 19.95 6.22
CA ILE A 172 11.46 19.26 5.04
C ILE A 172 10.16 18.53 5.38
N ALA A 173 10.10 17.76 6.48
CA ALA A 173 8.95 16.99 6.89
C ALA A 173 7.72 17.86 7.17
N LYS A 174 7.91 19.09 7.70
CA LYS A 174 6.84 20.07 7.94
C LYS A 174 5.99 20.33 6.69
N ARG A 175 6.57 20.33 5.50
CA ARG A 175 5.84 20.54 4.22
C ARG A 175 4.93 19.37 3.82
N TYR A 176 5.05 18.23 4.50
CA TYR A 176 4.32 16.99 4.23
C TYR A 176 3.31 16.64 5.33
N LEU A 177 3.03 17.56 6.26
CA LEU A 177 1.98 17.40 7.27
C LEU A 177 0.61 17.15 6.66
N ASN A 178 -0.28 16.52 7.41
CA ASN A 178 -1.67 16.25 7.04
C ASN A 178 -1.85 15.39 5.76
N ARG A 179 -0.87 14.55 5.45
CA ARG A 179 -0.93 13.64 4.29
C ARG A 179 -1.29 12.20 4.64
N GLY A 180 -1.71 11.94 5.90
CA GLY A 180 -2.16 10.61 6.35
C GLY A 180 -1.09 9.80 7.09
N VAL A 181 0.10 10.38 7.33
CA VAL A 181 1.18 9.79 8.12
C VAL A 181 1.46 10.71 9.32
N PRO A 182 1.64 10.19 10.53
CA PRO A 182 2.03 10.96 11.71
C PRO A 182 3.34 11.73 11.49
N PHE A 183 3.48 12.90 12.11
CA PHE A 183 4.64 13.76 11.89
C PHE A 183 5.96 13.13 12.33
N LEU A 184 5.97 12.44 13.47
CA LEU A 184 7.16 11.76 13.97
C LEU A 184 7.63 10.65 13.01
N ASP A 185 6.70 9.94 12.39
CA ASP A 185 7.03 8.88 11.42
C ASP A 185 7.66 9.48 10.15
N LEU A 186 7.14 10.63 9.69
CA LEU A 186 7.77 11.38 8.58
C LEU A 186 9.19 11.81 8.92
N ILE A 187 9.44 12.25 10.17
CA ILE A 187 10.79 12.62 10.63
C ILE A 187 11.69 11.38 10.67
N GLN A 188 11.23 10.24 11.18
CA GLN A 188 12.03 9.02 11.26
C GLN A 188 12.41 8.51 9.86
N GLU A 189 11.49 8.48 8.93
CA GLU A 189 11.77 8.08 7.55
C GLU A 189 12.69 9.08 6.82
N GLY A 190 12.48 10.37 7.10
CA GLY A 190 13.40 11.41 6.66
C GLY A 190 14.82 11.24 7.24
N ALA A 191 14.95 10.86 8.52
CA ALA A 191 16.22 10.58 9.15
C ALA A 191 16.91 9.32 8.57
N ILE A 192 16.14 8.31 8.16
CA ILE A 192 16.67 7.16 7.41
C ILE A 192 17.22 7.62 6.05
N GLY A 193 16.52 8.54 5.36
CA GLY A 193 17.00 9.19 4.15
C GLY A 193 18.30 9.96 4.40
N LEU A 194 18.35 10.78 5.46
CA LEU A 194 19.55 11.52 5.89
C LEU A 194 20.74 10.58 6.18
N ASN A 195 20.51 9.43 6.82
CA ASN A 195 21.53 8.42 7.07
C ASN A 195 22.15 7.91 5.75
N ARG A 196 21.32 7.61 4.74
CA ARG A 196 21.80 7.22 3.40
C ARG A 196 22.57 8.34 2.70
N ALA A 197 22.11 9.59 2.85
CA ALA A 197 22.82 10.75 2.34
C ALA A 197 24.21 10.87 2.95
N ALA A 198 24.34 10.70 4.28
CA ALA A 198 25.62 10.75 4.98
C ALA A 198 26.61 9.67 4.51
N GLU A 199 26.11 8.47 4.20
CA GLU A 199 26.94 7.36 3.69
C GLU A 199 27.48 7.61 2.26
N LYS A 200 26.66 8.26 1.41
CA LYS A 200 26.97 8.44 -0.01
C LYS A 200 27.52 9.83 -0.36
N PHE A 201 27.59 10.73 0.60
CA PHE A 201 28.05 12.08 0.37
C PHE A 201 29.55 12.12 0.04
N ASP A 202 29.88 12.83 -1.04
CA ASP A 202 31.25 13.07 -1.48
C ASP A 202 31.65 14.52 -1.23
N PRO A 203 32.50 14.78 -0.22
CA PRO A 203 32.92 16.14 0.11
C PRO A 203 33.86 16.79 -0.95
N ASP A 204 34.49 15.96 -1.81
CA ASP A 204 35.45 16.45 -2.81
C ASP A 204 34.75 17.15 -3.98
N LYS A 205 33.42 16.98 -4.11
CA LYS A 205 32.60 17.65 -5.15
C LYS A 205 32.29 19.12 -4.86
N GLY A 206 32.60 19.65 -3.70
CA GLY A 206 32.48 21.07 -3.34
C GLY A 206 31.05 21.55 -3.00
N TYR A 207 30.05 20.67 -3.01
CA TYR A 207 28.67 21.02 -2.65
C TYR A 207 28.44 20.92 -1.14
N LYS A 208 27.51 21.75 -0.60
CA LYS A 208 27.06 21.64 0.80
C LYS A 208 26.32 20.30 1.02
N PHE A 209 26.51 19.71 2.18
CA PHE A 209 25.83 18.47 2.54
C PHE A 209 24.31 18.62 2.50
N SER A 210 23.76 19.75 2.93
CA SER A 210 22.32 20.02 2.95
C SER A 210 21.66 19.88 1.57
N THR A 211 22.32 20.33 0.49
CA THR A 211 21.83 20.22 -0.89
C THR A 211 21.67 18.76 -1.32
N TYR A 212 22.66 17.93 -1.01
CA TYR A 212 22.59 16.50 -1.32
C TYR A 212 21.61 15.75 -0.43
N ALA A 213 21.60 16.03 0.87
CA ALA A 213 20.71 15.38 1.84
C ALA A 213 19.23 15.66 1.58
N TYR A 214 18.90 16.85 1.06
CA TYR A 214 17.53 17.22 0.74
C TYR A 214 16.81 16.18 -0.12
N TRP A 215 17.46 15.68 -1.15
CA TRP A 215 16.87 14.69 -2.08
C TRP A 215 16.62 13.35 -1.40
N TRP A 216 17.54 12.87 -0.59
CA TRP A 216 17.37 11.61 0.15
C TRP A 216 16.29 11.68 1.21
N ILE A 217 16.27 12.81 1.95
CA ILE A 217 15.23 13.07 2.96
C ILE A 217 13.85 13.11 2.28
N ARG A 218 13.71 13.89 1.22
CA ARG A 218 12.49 14.01 0.45
C ARG A 218 12.05 12.66 -0.11
N GLN A 219 12.97 11.89 -0.65
CA GLN A 219 12.70 10.55 -1.18
C GLN A 219 12.19 9.61 -0.09
N GLY A 220 12.80 9.59 1.10
CA GLY A 220 12.32 8.82 2.24
C GLY A 220 10.88 9.17 2.60
N ILE A 221 10.61 10.47 2.84
CA ILE A 221 9.30 10.98 3.23
C ILE A 221 8.23 10.67 2.18
N THR A 222 8.50 10.95 0.89
CA THR A 222 7.51 10.73 -0.18
C THR A 222 7.21 9.25 -0.39
N ARG A 223 8.21 8.39 -0.23
CA ARG A 223 8.03 6.93 -0.31
C ARG A 223 7.15 6.41 0.82
N THR A 224 7.35 6.87 2.05
CA THR A 224 6.54 6.48 3.20
C THR A 224 5.10 6.95 3.05
N ILE A 225 4.88 8.18 2.58
CA ILE A 225 3.53 8.65 2.28
C ILE A 225 2.85 7.77 1.21
N ALA A 226 3.57 7.35 0.19
CA ALA A 226 3.01 6.47 -0.84
C ALA A 226 2.64 5.09 -0.30
N ASN A 227 3.41 4.57 0.68
CA ASN A 227 3.21 3.25 1.26
C ASN A 227 2.15 3.22 2.37
N ASP A 228 2.18 4.19 3.28
CA ASP A 228 1.55 4.08 4.61
C ASP A 228 0.44 5.11 4.85
N ALA A 229 0.25 6.09 3.93
CA ALA A 229 -0.78 7.12 4.08
C ALA A 229 -2.22 6.61 3.92
N ARG A 230 -2.43 5.36 3.53
CA ARG A 230 -3.75 4.76 3.29
C ARG A 230 -3.94 3.48 4.07
N THR A 231 -5.13 3.28 4.62
CA THR A 231 -5.52 2.03 5.28
C THR A 231 -5.39 0.84 4.33
N ILE A 232 -5.80 0.99 3.07
CA ILE A 232 -5.59 0.02 2.00
C ILE A 232 -4.44 0.53 1.13
N ARG A 233 -3.28 -0.15 1.20
CA ARG A 233 -2.08 0.22 0.46
C ARG A 233 -2.31 0.17 -1.05
N LEU A 234 -1.81 1.18 -1.75
CA LEU A 234 -1.80 1.21 -3.22
C LEU A 234 -0.38 0.98 -3.77
N PRO A 235 -0.24 0.33 -4.94
CA PRO A 235 1.03 0.26 -5.66
C PRO A 235 1.57 1.66 -5.99
N ILE A 236 2.90 1.82 -5.98
CA ILE A 236 3.56 3.13 -6.16
C ILE A 236 3.17 3.78 -7.50
N HIS A 237 3.11 3.00 -8.59
CA HIS A 237 2.73 3.52 -9.92
C HIS A 237 1.31 4.10 -9.96
N ILE A 238 0.38 3.57 -9.17
CA ILE A 238 -0.98 4.13 -9.05
C ILE A 238 -0.95 5.44 -8.25
N VAL A 239 -0.15 5.51 -7.18
CA VAL A 239 0.04 6.76 -6.42
C VAL A 239 0.64 7.86 -7.30
N GLU A 240 1.60 7.53 -8.16
CA GLU A 240 2.18 8.46 -9.13
C GLU A 240 1.14 8.95 -10.15
N LYS A 241 0.32 8.04 -10.71
CA LYS A 241 -0.78 8.41 -11.60
C LYS A 241 -1.80 9.32 -10.90
N LEU A 242 -2.16 9.03 -9.64
CA LEU A 242 -3.03 9.90 -8.84
C LEU A 242 -2.41 11.28 -8.57
N ASN A 243 -1.10 11.37 -8.37
CA ASN A 243 -0.40 12.63 -8.21
C ASN A 243 -0.37 13.42 -9.53
N LYS A 244 -0.13 12.78 -10.68
CA LYS A 244 -0.24 13.39 -12.01
C LYS A 244 -1.66 13.91 -12.26
N LEU A 245 -2.69 13.11 -11.97
CA LEU A 245 -4.09 13.50 -12.07
C LEU A 245 -4.41 14.75 -11.21
N LYS A 246 -3.91 14.77 -9.97
CA LYS A 246 -4.10 15.91 -9.07
C LYS A 246 -3.39 17.18 -9.59
N LYS A 247 -2.23 17.03 -10.21
CA LYS A 247 -1.47 18.14 -10.82
C LYS A 247 -2.21 18.67 -12.04
N ALA A 248 -2.56 17.81 -13.00
CA ALA A 248 -3.31 18.17 -14.22
C ALA A 248 -4.65 18.85 -13.88
N HIS A 249 -5.40 18.31 -12.92
CA HIS A 249 -6.65 18.95 -12.45
C HIS A 249 -6.44 20.37 -11.93
N ARG A 250 -5.34 20.61 -11.20
CA ARG A 250 -5.01 21.94 -10.66
C ARG A 250 -4.62 22.92 -11.78
N GLU A 251 -3.82 22.47 -12.73
CA GLU A 251 -3.35 23.26 -13.86
C GLU A 251 -4.52 23.65 -14.77
N LEU A 252 -5.32 22.67 -15.21
CA LEU A 252 -6.52 22.92 -16.03
C LEU A 252 -7.54 23.81 -15.32
N ARG A 253 -7.74 23.63 -13.99
CA ARG A 253 -8.62 24.53 -13.24
C ARG A 253 -8.12 25.97 -13.22
N LYS A 254 -6.79 26.17 -13.19
CA LYS A 254 -6.17 27.49 -13.24
C LYS A 254 -6.32 28.13 -14.64
N GLU A 255 -6.18 27.34 -15.70
CA GLU A 255 -6.29 27.82 -17.09
C GLU A 255 -7.73 28.09 -17.47
N LEU A 256 -8.64 27.15 -17.19
CA LEU A 256 -10.04 27.23 -17.58
C LEU A 256 -10.89 28.09 -16.63
N GLN A 257 -10.37 28.49 -15.46
CA GLN A 257 -11.11 29.20 -14.39
C GLN A 257 -12.42 28.50 -13.95
N ARG A 258 -12.55 27.20 -14.26
CA ARG A 258 -13.66 26.30 -13.87
C ARG A 258 -13.13 24.90 -13.56
N ASN A 259 -13.97 24.06 -13.02
CA ASN A 259 -13.60 22.65 -12.87
C ASN A 259 -13.53 21.97 -14.25
N PRO A 260 -12.41 21.26 -14.56
CA PRO A 260 -12.26 20.56 -15.83
C PRO A 260 -13.23 19.37 -15.93
N ASN A 261 -13.70 19.09 -17.15
CA ASN A 261 -14.51 17.92 -17.45
C ASN A 261 -13.65 16.64 -17.50
N GLU A 262 -14.30 15.46 -17.42
CA GLU A 262 -13.59 14.17 -17.52
C GLU A 262 -12.83 14.02 -18.84
N ILE A 263 -13.38 14.50 -19.94
CA ILE A 263 -12.76 14.44 -21.27
C ILE A 263 -11.47 15.29 -21.30
N GLU A 264 -11.52 16.52 -20.82
CA GLU A 264 -10.37 17.44 -20.76
C GLU A 264 -9.25 16.88 -19.87
N LEU A 265 -9.60 16.23 -18.74
CA LEU A 265 -8.64 15.55 -17.87
C LEU A 265 -8.03 14.31 -18.53
N ALA A 266 -8.84 13.53 -19.26
CA ALA A 266 -8.35 12.35 -19.96
C ALA A 266 -7.38 12.73 -21.09
N GLU A 267 -7.70 13.78 -21.85
CA GLU A 267 -6.83 14.34 -22.91
C GLU A 267 -5.50 14.86 -22.34
N SER A 268 -5.54 15.63 -21.24
CA SER A 268 -4.32 16.18 -20.64
C SER A 268 -3.37 15.11 -20.04
N LEU A 269 -3.92 13.95 -19.71
CA LEU A 269 -3.15 12.81 -19.14
C LEU A 269 -2.84 11.73 -20.20
N GLU A 270 -3.32 11.89 -21.43
CA GLU A 270 -3.17 10.92 -22.52
C GLU A 270 -3.69 9.51 -22.15
N ILE A 271 -4.82 9.45 -21.41
CA ILE A 271 -5.45 8.22 -20.97
C ILE A 271 -6.89 8.12 -21.47
N SER A 272 -7.43 6.88 -21.53
CA SER A 272 -8.84 6.68 -21.88
C SER A 272 -9.78 7.14 -20.75
N ALA A 273 -11.02 7.49 -21.11
CA ALA A 273 -12.04 7.89 -20.13
C ALA A 273 -12.33 6.80 -19.10
N ASP A 274 -12.29 5.52 -19.51
CA ASP A 274 -12.52 4.39 -18.60
C ASP A 274 -11.37 4.22 -17.59
N GLN A 275 -10.13 4.40 -18.05
CA GLN A 275 -8.96 4.42 -17.15
C GLN A 275 -9.03 5.59 -16.17
N LEU A 276 -9.49 6.77 -16.59
CA LEU A 276 -9.69 7.91 -15.70
C LEU A 276 -10.74 7.60 -14.63
N ARG A 277 -11.87 7.01 -15.00
CA ARG A 277 -12.93 6.61 -14.04
C ARG A 277 -12.41 5.59 -13.03
N ALA A 278 -11.65 4.58 -13.47
CA ALA A 278 -11.01 3.62 -12.58
C ALA A 278 -10.06 4.30 -11.59
N LEU A 279 -9.22 5.24 -12.04
CA LEU A 279 -8.36 6.03 -11.15
C LEU A 279 -9.14 6.89 -10.16
N GLN A 280 -10.28 7.44 -10.58
CA GLN A 280 -11.15 8.23 -9.68
C GLN A 280 -11.80 7.35 -8.61
N GLN A 281 -12.18 6.10 -8.92
CA GLN A 281 -12.69 5.15 -7.92
C GLN A 281 -11.62 4.80 -6.89
N VAL A 282 -10.39 4.47 -7.34
CA VAL A 282 -9.26 4.15 -6.46
C VAL A 282 -8.82 5.35 -5.61
N ARG A 283 -9.09 6.58 -6.05
CA ARG A 283 -8.80 7.81 -5.29
C ARG A 283 -9.60 7.89 -3.98
N ARG A 284 -10.78 7.27 -3.90
CA ARG A 284 -11.62 7.31 -2.69
C ARG A 284 -10.85 6.73 -1.50
N ARG A 285 -11.06 7.34 -0.33
CA ARG A 285 -10.51 6.85 0.93
C ARG A 285 -11.57 6.10 1.71
N ALA A 286 -11.16 5.13 2.52
CA ALA A 286 -12.07 4.50 3.47
C ALA A 286 -12.60 5.52 4.47
N LEU A 287 -13.89 5.40 4.82
CA LEU A 287 -14.54 6.14 5.88
C LEU A 287 -14.55 5.30 7.17
N SER A 288 -14.46 5.95 8.32
CA SER A 288 -14.61 5.26 9.60
C SER A 288 -16.08 4.87 9.81
N LEU A 289 -16.31 3.64 10.23
CA LEU A 289 -17.66 3.17 10.61
C LEU A 289 -18.19 3.88 11.87
N ASN A 290 -17.29 4.36 12.73
CA ASN A 290 -17.64 5.15 13.93
C ASN A 290 -17.86 6.64 13.60
N HIS A 291 -17.92 6.99 12.30
CA HIS A 291 -18.24 8.37 11.92
C HIS A 291 -19.69 8.68 12.28
N ARG A 292 -19.87 9.71 13.07
CA ARG A 292 -21.20 10.15 13.50
C ARG A 292 -21.94 10.85 12.36
N VAL A 293 -23.19 10.46 12.15
CA VAL A 293 -24.03 10.94 11.04
C VAL A 293 -25.29 11.57 11.60
N GLY A 294 -25.59 12.78 11.19
CA GLY A 294 -26.83 13.46 11.55
C GLY A 294 -26.62 14.71 12.40
N LYS A 295 -27.71 15.46 12.61
CA LYS A 295 -27.69 16.71 13.37
C LYS A 295 -27.62 16.53 14.90
N GLY A 296 -27.82 15.28 15.40
CA GLY A 296 -27.81 14.95 16.82
C GLY A 296 -26.51 14.30 17.32
N GLU A 297 -25.58 13.97 16.43
CA GLU A 297 -24.26 13.35 16.71
C GLU A 297 -24.28 12.01 17.48
N ASP A 298 -25.43 11.38 17.67
CA ASP A 298 -25.55 10.16 18.49
C ASP A 298 -25.53 8.88 17.66
N THR A 299 -25.82 8.94 16.35
CA THR A 299 -25.89 7.75 15.47
C THR A 299 -24.58 7.56 14.73
N GLU A 300 -23.98 6.39 14.87
CA GLU A 300 -22.79 6.00 14.12
C GLU A 300 -23.14 5.44 12.72
N LEU A 301 -22.26 5.61 11.75
CA LEU A 301 -22.46 5.08 10.40
C LEU A 301 -22.66 3.56 10.40
N MET A 302 -22.01 2.85 11.33
CA MET A 302 -22.14 1.40 11.49
C MET A 302 -23.59 0.97 11.80
N GLU A 303 -24.35 1.77 12.56
CA GLU A 303 -25.74 1.46 12.93
C GLU A 303 -26.71 1.60 11.75
N LEU A 304 -26.32 2.37 10.72
CA LEU A 304 -27.12 2.60 9.52
C LEU A 304 -26.84 1.59 8.42
N LEU A 305 -25.78 0.81 8.52
CA LEU A 305 -25.39 -0.17 7.52
C LEU A 305 -26.12 -1.49 7.73
N GLU A 306 -26.78 -1.97 6.68
CA GLU A 306 -27.43 -3.28 6.66
C GLU A 306 -26.37 -4.39 6.59
N ASP A 307 -26.53 -5.43 7.42
CA ASP A 307 -25.71 -6.66 7.32
C ASP A 307 -26.21 -7.54 6.17
N GLY A 308 -25.57 -7.40 5.01
CA GLY A 308 -25.88 -8.18 3.81
C GLY A 308 -25.65 -9.70 3.93
N ASN A 309 -24.93 -10.16 4.96
CA ASN A 309 -24.64 -11.59 5.17
C ASN A 309 -25.73 -12.27 6.01
N THR A 310 -26.50 -11.53 6.77
CA THR A 310 -27.59 -12.06 7.58
C THR A 310 -28.83 -12.22 6.71
N GLN A 311 -29.33 -13.45 6.59
CA GLN A 311 -30.58 -13.72 5.88
C GLN A 311 -31.75 -13.09 6.63
N SER A 312 -32.67 -12.42 5.90
CA SER A 312 -33.87 -11.89 6.52
C SER A 312 -34.72 -13.01 7.08
N PRO A 313 -35.43 -12.80 8.21
CA PRO A 313 -36.36 -13.79 8.78
C PRO A 313 -37.40 -14.29 7.76
N GLU A 314 -37.86 -13.42 6.88
CA GLU A 314 -38.78 -13.75 5.81
C GLU A 314 -38.19 -14.72 4.78
N SER A 315 -36.95 -14.53 4.38
CA SER A 315 -36.24 -15.44 3.45
C SER A 315 -36.02 -16.81 4.09
N MET A 316 -35.64 -16.85 5.39
CA MET A 316 -35.49 -18.10 6.14
C MET A 316 -36.81 -18.90 6.25
N ILE A 317 -37.89 -18.20 6.58
CA ILE A 317 -39.24 -18.84 6.61
C ILE A 317 -39.63 -19.33 5.22
N SER A 318 -39.47 -18.51 4.19
CA SER A 318 -39.78 -18.87 2.81
C SER A 318 -38.99 -20.10 2.34
N GLU A 319 -37.69 -20.17 2.65
CA GLU A 319 -36.88 -21.34 2.33
C GLU A 319 -37.30 -22.59 3.10
N THR A 320 -37.66 -22.46 4.37
CA THR A 320 -38.15 -23.54 5.21
C THR A 320 -39.49 -24.09 4.67
N MET A 321 -40.43 -23.20 4.33
CA MET A 321 -41.71 -23.58 3.73
C MET A 321 -41.52 -24.25 2.37
N MET A 322 -40.64 -23.73 1.53
CA MET A 322 -40.29 -24.33 0.24
C MET A 322 -39.72 -25.74 0.41
N ARG A 323 -38.80 -25.94 1.34
CA ARG A 323 -38.24 -27.28 1.64
C ARG A 323 -39.32 -28.24 2.14
N GLN A 324 -40.23 -27.78 2.98
CA GLN A 324 -41.32 -28.58 3.51
C GLN A 324 -42.30 -28.99 2.41
N ASP A 325 -42.67 -28.08 1.53
CA ASP A 325 -43.51 -28.37 0.36
C ASP A 325 -42.84 -29.35 -0.61
N ILE A 326 -41.56 -29.20 -0.86
CA ILE A 326 -40.81 -30.17 -1.67
C ILE A 326 -40.84 -31.55 -1.02
N CYS A 327 -40.58 -31.67 0.28
CA CYS A 327 -40.63 -32.93 1.01
C CYS A 327 -42.02 -33.58 0.98
N ASN A 328 -43.08 -32.78 1.13
CA ASN A 328 -44.48 -33.27 1.04
C ASN A 328 -44.80 -33.82 -0.36
N ILE A 329 -44.43 -33.10 -1.40
CA ILE A 329 -44.63 -33.54 -2.79
C ILE A 329 -43.81 -34.80 -3.11
N LEU A 330 -42.56 -34.90 -2.61
CA LEU A 330 -41.77 -36.11 -2.77
C LEU A 330 -42.40 -37.32 -2.08
N ALA A 331 -43.01 -37.14 -0.89
CA ALA A 331 -43.70 -38.21 -0.17
C ALA A 331 -45.00 -38.68 -0.87
N GLU A 332 -45.75 -37.75 -1.53
CA GLU A 332 -46.98 -38.07 -2.25
C GLU A 332 -46.73 -38.77 -3.60
N VAL A 333 -45.68 -38.39 -4.32
CA VAL A 333 -45.47 -38.78 -5.73
C VAL A 333 -44.50 -39.95 -5.90
N LEU A 334 -43.54 -40.07 -5.00
CA LEU A 334 -42.45 -41.05 -5.07
C LEU A 334 -42.64 -42.19 -4.07
N THR A 335 -42.08 -43.34 -4.39
CA THR A 335 -41.96 -44.44 -3.39
C THR A 335 -40.88 -44.09 -2.38
N GLU A 336 -40.93 -44.67 -1.17
CA GLU A 336 -39.94 -44.41 -0.11
C GLU A 336 -38.49 -44.52 -0.60
N ARG A 337 -38.16 -45.58 -1.36
CA ARG A 337 -36.83 -45.74 -1.95
C ARG A 337 -36.45 -44.65 -2.96
N GLU A 338 -37.39 -44.24 -3.83
CA GLU A 338 -37.14 -43.15 -4.80
C GLU A 338 -36.96 -41.82 -4.07
N LYS A 339 -37.74 -41.57 -3.02
CA LYS A 339 -37.65 -40.35 -2.18
C LYS A 339 -36.30 -40.24 -1.49
N ASP A 340 -35.84 -41.31 -0.81
CA ASP A 340 -34.59 -41.31 -0.09
C ASP A 340 -33.37 -41.08 -1.01
N ILE A 341 -33.37 -41.75 -2.17
CA ILE A 341 -32.35 -41.57 -3.20
C ILE A 341 -32.30 -40.12 -3.70
N ILE A 342 -33.46 -39.51 -3.97
CA ILE A 342 -33.53 -38.11 -4.41
C ILE A 342 -33.13 -37.16 -3.28
N ALA A 343 -33.60 -37.40 -2.05
CA ALA A 343 -33.26 -36.55 -0.90
C ALA A 343 -31.75 -36.51 -0.62
N LEU A 344 -31.07 -37.66 -0.64
CA LEU A 344 -29.62 -37.73 -0.48
C LEU A 344 -28.88 -37.16 -1.69
N ARG A 345 -29.34 -37.43 -2.91
CA ARG A 345 -28.70 -36.94 -4.13
C ARG A 345 -28.64 -35.41 -4.22
N TYR A 346 -29.73 -34.75 -3.77
CA TYR A 346 -29.88 -33.31 -3.81
C TYR A 346 -29.62 -32.62 -2.45
N GLY A 347 -29.22 -33.35 -1.42
CA GLY A 347 -28.90 -32.81 -0.11
C GLY A 347 -30.10 -32.26 0.67
N LEU A 348 -31.32 -32.74 0.39
CA LEU A 348 -32.52 -32.23 1.06
C LEU A 348 -32.57 -32.60 2.57
N THR A 349 -31.87 -33.66 2.99
CA THR A 349 -31.83 -34.14 4.37
C THR A 349 -30.60 -33.63 5.11
N THR A 350 -29.42 -33.69 4.47
CA THR A 350 -28.11 -33.38 5.10
C THR A 350 -27.59 -31.99 4.73
N GLY A 351 -28.18 -31.33 3.77
CA GLY A 351 -27.68 -30.06 3.22
C GLY A 351 -26.60 -30.23 2.16
N GLU A 352 -25.91 -31.38 2.10
CA GLU A 352 -24.85 -31.67 1.13
C GLU A 352 -25.32 -32.71 0.08
N PRO A 353 -25.10 -32.48 -1.22
CA PRO A 353 -25.47 -33.41 -2.29
C PRO A 353 -24.44 -34.55 -2.37
N HIS A 354 -24.92 -35.81 -2.33
CA HIS A 354 -24.10 -37.00 -2.51
C HIS A 354 -23.93 -37.40 -3.97
N THR A 355 -22.81 -38.07 -4.31
CA THR A 355 -22.58 -38.61 -5.66
C THR A 355 -23.40 -39.87 -5.92
N LEU A 356 -23.58 -40.27 -7.20
CA LEU A 356 -24.30 -41.48 -7.53
C LEU A 356 -23.66 -42.76 -6.97
N GLU A 357 -22.35 -42.75 -6.76
CA GLU A 357 -21.56 -43.85 -6.26
C GLU A 357 -21.74 -44.02 -4.75
N GLU A 358 -21.67 -42.91 -4.00
CA GLU A 358 -21.91 -42.85 -2.56
C GLU A 358 -23.32 -43.33 -2.21
N VAL A 359 -24.34 -42.78 -2.92
CA VAL A 359 -25.73 -43.23 -2.76
C VAL A 359 -25.87 -44.69 -3.13
N GLY A 360 -25.17 -45.16 -4.17
CA GLY A 360 -25.13 -46.59 -4.52
C GLY A 360 -24.57 -47.46 -3.40
N GLY A 361 -23.50 -47.00 -2.77
CA GLY A 361 -22.92 -47.68 -1.60
C GLY A 361 -23.87 -47.78 -0.40
N MET A 362 -24.61 -46.67 -0.08
CA MET A 362 -25.57 -46.63 1.03
C MET A 362 -26.76 -47.60 0.85
N PHE A 363 -27.21 -47.79 -0.39
CA PHE A 363 -28.37 -48.64 -0.69
C PHE A 363 -28.03 -50.01 -1.27
N ASN A 364 -26.75 -50.38 -1.33
CA ASN A 364 -26.26 -51.61 -1.98
C ASN A 364 -26.74 -51.73 -3.45
N LEU A 365 -26.65 -50.66 -4.20
CA LEU A 365 -27.06 -50.60 -5.59
C LEU A 365 -25.88 -50.17 -6.49
N SER A 366 -25.92 -50.65 -7.76
CA SER A 366 -24.93 -50.15 -8.73
C SER A 366 -25.19 -48.67 -9.09
N ARG A 367 -24.15 -47.92 -9.42
CA ARG A 367 -24.22 -46.51 -9.88
C ARG A 367 -25.26 -46.32 -10.97
N GLU A 368 -25.30 -47.22 -11.94
CA GLU A 368 -26.24 -47.13 -13.05
C GLU A 368 -27.70 -47.38 -12.59
N ARG A 369 -27.89 -48.25 -11.60
CA ARG A 369 -29.23 -48.49 -11.02
C ARG A 369 -29.75 -47.27 -10.28
N VAL A 370 -28.90 -46.57 -9.53
CA VAL A 370 -29.26 -45.28 -8.90
C VAL A 370 -29.63 -44.25 -9.94
N ARG A 371 -28.89 -44.15 -11.05
CA ARG A 371 -29.17 -43.23 -12.16
C ARG A 371 -30.55 -43.54 -12.81
N GLN A 372 -30.87 -44.83 -13.00
CA GLN A 372 -32.17 -45.25 -13.53
C GLN A 372 -33.31 -44.85 -12.60
N ILE A 373 -33.16 -45.07 -11.28
CA ILE A 373 -34.14 -44.69 -10.27
C ILE A 373 -34.32 -43.17 -10.26
N GLN A 374 -33.21 -42.41 -10.24
CA GLN A 374 -33.27 -40.96 -10.34
C GLN A 374 -33.99 -40.47 -11.58
N THR A 375 -33.70 -41.04 -12.76
CA THR A 375 -34.35 -40.65 -14.01
C THR A 375 -35.87 -40.95 -13.98
N LYS A 376 -36.26 -42.10 -13.41
CA LYS A 376 -37.66 -42.49 -13.24
C LYS A 376 -38.39 -41.56 -12.26
N ALA A 377 -37.76 -41.22 -11.14
CA ALA A 377 -38.30 -40.30 -10.14
C ALA A 377 -38.49 -38.90 -10.74
N MET A 378 -37.47 -38.36 -11.41
CA MET A 378 -37.54 -37.06 -12.08
C MET A 378 -38.64 -37.02 -13.18
N ARG A 379 -38.88 -38.12 -13.89
CA ARG A 379 -39.97 -38.20 -14.86
C ARG A 379 -41.36 -38.14 -14.19
N LYS A 380 -41.52 -38.72 -13.00
CA LYS A 380 -42.76 -38.61 -12.21
C LYS A 380 -42.99 -37.18 -11.72
N LEU A 381 -41.92 -36.50 -11.24
CA LEU A 381 -41.98 -35.12 -10.73
C LEU A 381 -42.24 -34.09 -11.85
N ARG A 382 -41.83 -34.35 -13.09
CA ARG A 382 -42.10 -33.48 -14.24
C ARG A 382 -43.53 -33.50 -14.76
N ARG A 383 -44.42 -34.31 -14.16
CA ARG A 383 -45.83 -34.32 -14.57
C ARG A 383 -46.44 -32.92 -14.37
N PRO A 384 -47.29 -32.43 -15.30
CA PRO A 384 -47.83 -31.06 -15.25
C PRO A 384 -48.54 -30.72 -13.94
N GLN A 385 -49.25 -31.69 -13.37
CA GLN A 385 -49.96 -31.53 -12.09
C GLN A 385 -49.02 -31.27 -10.91
N VAL A 386 -47.84 -31.94 -10.86
CA VAL A 386 -46.83 -31.77 -9.81
C VAL A 386 -46.00 -30.49 -10.05
N ALA A 387 -45.62 -30.27 -11.30
CA ALA A 387 -44.87 -29.09 -11.69
C ALA A 387 -45.65 -27.79 -11.42
N ALA A 388 -46.98 -27.79 -11.61
CA ALA A 388 -47.83 -26.64 -11.32
C ALA A 388 -47.82 -26.24 -9.83
N ARG A 389 -47.74 -27.20 -8.92
CA ARG A 389 -47.65 -26.93 -7.46
C ARG A 389 -46.34 -26.30 -7.05
N LEU A 390 -45.23 -26.71 -7.70
CA LEU A 390 -43.89 -26.15 -7.43
C LEU A 390 -43.64 -24.83 -8.17
N LYS A 391 -44.40 -24.50 -9.19
CA LYS A 391 -44.20 -23.30 -10.00
C LYS A 391 -44.36 -22.02 -9.22
N GLY A 392 -45.10 -22.00 -8.12
CA GLY A 392 -45.25 -20.84 -7.23
C GLY A 392 -43.95 -20.44 -6.52
N TRP A 393 -43.01 -21.36 -6.38
CA TRP A 393 -41.70 -21.11 -5.76
C TRP A 393 -40.59 -20.68 -6.76
N LEU A 394 -40.87 -20.82 -8.06
CA LEU A 394 -39.96 -20.33 -9.11
C LEU A 394 -40.31 -18.87 -9.40
N LYS A 395 -39.51 -17.95 -8.82
CA LYS A 395 -39.54 -16.52 -9.19
C LYS A 395 -38.70 -16.25 -10.41
#